data_0967ce4151f5471b4d6f4c5be231b527
#
_entry.id   0967ce4151f5471b4d6f4c5be231b527
#
_cell.length_a   1.000
_cell.length_b   1.000
_cell.length_c   1.000
_cell.angle_alpha   90.00
_cell.angle_beta   90.00
_cell.angle_gamma   90.00
#
_symmetry.space_group_name_H-M   'P 1'
#
loop_
_entity.id
_entity.type
_entity.pdbx_description
1 polymer ?
#
loop_
_entity_poly.entity_id
_entity_poly.type
_entity_poly.pdbx_seq_one_letter_code
_entity_poly.pdbx_strand_id
1 'polypeptide(L)'
;GGIGQALSLLLKTQLPAGSELALYDVSPVVPGVAVDLSHIPTDVAVSGHGKDDLADALTGCDIVLIPAGVPRKPGMDRSDLFNINAGIVKNLIEAVADNCPQACIGVITNPVNTTVAIAAEVLKAKGVYDKNKLFGVTTLDVIRSETFIANLKGLKTTEVHVPVIGGHSGTTILPLLSQVDGVSFTDEEIASLTTRIQNAGTEVVEAKAGGGSATLS
;
A
#
# COMPACT_ATOMS: atom_id res chain seq x y z
N GLY A 1 3.26 -1.56 -12.10
CA GLY A 1 3.82 -0.25 -11.68
C GLY A 1 4.96 -0.38 -10.69
N GLY A 2 5.55 0.76 -10.24
CA GLY A 2 6.72 0.76 -9.35
C GLY A 2 6.48 0.07 -8.01
N ILE A 3 5.38 0.39 -7.34
CA ILE A 3 5.01 -0.27 -6.07
C ILE A 3 4.76 -1.76 -6.31
N GLY A 4 4.02 -2.11 -7.37
CA GLY A 4 3.67 -3.50 -7.65
C GLY A 4 4.88 -4.39 -7.86
N GLN A 5 5.91 -3.93 -8.58
CA GLN A 5 7.12 -4.72 -8.81
C GLN A 5 7.93 -4.92 -7.53
N ALA A 6 8.14 -3.87 -6.73
CA ALA A 6 8.85 -3.98 -5.45
C ALA A 6 8.10 -4.90 -4.47
N LEU A 7 6.78 -4.73 -4.36
CA LEU A 7 5.93 -5.58 -3.53
C LEU A 7 5.98 -7.05 -3.98
N SER A 8 5.90 -7.29 -5.29
CA SER A 8 5.97 -8.65 -5.84
C SER A 8 7.30 -9.34 -5.54
N LEU A 9 8.41 -8.59 -5.59
CA LEU A 9 9.73 -9.11 -5.21
C LEU A 9 9.77 -9.51 -3.73
N LEU A 10 9.24 -8.67 -2.84
CA LEU A 10 9.17 -8.98 -1.41
C LEU A 10 8.29 -10.21 -1.15
N LEU A 11 7.13 -10.28 -1.78
CA LEU A 11 6.21 -11.42 -1.63
C LEU A 11 6.84 -12.71 -2.17
N LYS A 12 7.48 -12.67 -3.34
CA LYS A 12 8.19 -13.83 -3.90
C LYS A 12 9.23 -14.40 -2.94
N THR A 13 9.91 -13.54 -2.18
CA THR A 13 10.99 -13.95 -1.27
C THR A 13 10.53 -14.27 0.16
N GLN A 14 9.34 -13.81 0.57
CA GLN A 14 8.90 -13.89 1.97
C GLN A 14 7.64 -14.73 2.18
N LEU A 15 6.84 -14.99 1.14
CA LEU A 15 5.68 -15.86 1.30
C LEU A 15 6.10 -17.29 1.67
N PRO A 16 5.27 -18.02 2.42
CA PRO A 16 5.52 -19.43 2.74
C PRO A 16 5.67 -20.29 1.48
N ALA A 17 6.47 -21.33 1.59
CA ALA A 17 6.61 -22.33 0.53
C ALA A 17 5.24 -22.92 0.16
N GLY A 18 5.00 -23.09 -1.14
CA GLY A 18 3.73 -23.57 -1.69
C GLY A 18 2.67 -22.47 -1.89
N SER A 19 2.98 -21.22 -1.60
CA SER A 19 2.10 -20.10 -1.96
C SER A 19 2.10 -19.84 -3.46
N GLU A 20 0.99 -19.28 -3.95
CA GLU A 20 0.82 -18.82 -5.33
C GLU A 20 0.70 -17.29 -5.34
N LEU A 21 1.47 -16.62 -6.20
CA LEU A 21 1.48 -15.18 -6.38
C LEU A 21 1.01 -14.83 -7.80
N ALA A 22 -0.23 -14.38 -7.92
CA ALA A 22 -0.78 -13.89 -9.18
C ALA A 22 -0.54 -12.38 -9.32
N LEU A 23 0.07 -11.97 -10.43
CA LEU A 23 0.31 -10.57 -10.75
C LEU A 23 -0.64 -10.14 -11.86
N TYR A 24 -1.41 -9.09 -11.62
CA TYR A 24 -2.29 -8.49 -12.62
C TYR A 24 -1.91 -7.03 -12.89
N ASP A 25 -1.85 -6.64 -14.14
CA ASP A 25 -1.73 -5.24 -14.57
C ASP A 25 -2.33 -5.08 -15.98
N VAL A 26 -2.83 -3.89 -16.28
CA VAL A 26 -3.26 -3.54 -17.65
C VAL A 26 -2.06 -3.33 -18.59
N SER A 27 -0.86 -3.23 -18.06
CA SER A 27 0.39 -3.11 -18.80
C SER A 27 0.78 -4.45 -19.43
N PRO A 28 1.19 -4.47 -20.72
CA PRO A 28 1.58 -5.70 -21.39
C PRO A 28 2.88 -6.32 -20.88
N VAL A 29 3.58 -5.66 -19.95
CA VAL A 29 4.85 -6.17 -19.38
C VAL A 29 4.66 -7.14 -18.21
N VAL A 30 3.45 -7.27 -17.66
CA VAL A 30 3.24 -8.06 -16.43
C VAL A 30 3.59 -9.55 -16.59
N PRO A 31 3.34 -10.22 -17.72
CA PRO A 31 3.81 -11.60 -17.90
C PRO A 31 5.34 -11.71 -17.83
N GLY A 32 6.06 -10.73 -18.39
CA GLY A 32 7.53 -10.67 -18.31
C GLY A 32 8.04 -10.48 -16.87
N VAL A 33 7.36 -9.65 -16.08
CA VAL A 33 7.68 -9.48 -14.65
C VAL A 33 7.49 -10.79 -13.89
N ALA A 34 6.43 -11.54 -14.17
CA ALA A 34 6.21 -12.84 -13.55
C ALA A 34 7.29 -13.86 -13.94
N VAL A 35 7.71 -13.89 -15.20
CA VAL A 35 8.82 -14.74 -15.65
C VAL A 35 10.11 -14.38 -14.92
N ASP A 36 10.46 -13.10 -14.82
CA ASP A 36 11.66 -12.63 -14.13
C ASP A 36 11.64 -13.06 -12.65
N LEU A 37 10.53 -12.84 -11.96
CA LEU A 37 10.36 -13.29 -10.57
C LEU A 37 10.42 -14.82 -10.42
N SER A 38 9.95 -15.58 -11.41
CA SER A 38 9.98 -17.04 -11.38
C SER A 38 11.41 -17.62 -11.35
N HIS A 39 12.40 -16.85 -11.78
CA HIS A 39 13.81 -17.24 -11.72
C HIS A 39 14.41 -17.16 -10.30
N ILE A 40 13.71 -16.54 -9.32
CA ILE A 40 14.14 -16.50 -7.93
C ILE A 40 13.89 -17.87 -7.30
N PRO A 41 14.92 -18.54 -6.70
CA PRO A 41 14.81 -19.92 -6.23
C PRO A 41 14.05 -20.01 -4.89
N THR A 42 12.74 -19.81 -4.91
CA THR A 42 11.82 -20.05 -3.80
C THR A 42 10.64 -20.89 -4.25
N ASP A 43 10.01 -21.62 -3.33
CA ASP A 43 8.85 -22.47 -3.60
C ASP A 43 7.53 -21.69 -3.66
N VAL A 44 7.57 -20.43 -4.10
CA VAL A 44 6.41 -19.60 -4.38
C VAL A 44 6.18 -19.59 -5.89
N ALA A 45 5.05 -20.12 -6.35
CA ALA A 45 4.69 -20.05 -7.76
C ALA A 45 4.29 -18.62 -8.15
N VAL A 46 4.65 -18.19 -9.37
CA VAL A 46 4.31 -16.84 -9.85
C VAL A 46 3.63 -16.94 -11.20
N SER A 47 2.52 -16.24 -11.37
CA SER A 47 1.81 -16.09 -12.65
C SER A 47 1.59 -14.62 -12.99
N GLY A 48 1.55 -14.31 -14.28
CA GLY A 48 1.34 -12.96 -14.78
C GLY A 48 0.11 -12.90 -15.68
N HIS A 49 -0.81 -11.99 -15.36
CA HIS A 49 -2.12 -11.86 -15.98
C HIS A 49 -2.27 -10.49 -16.62
N GLY A 50 -2.61 -10.44 -17.89
CA GLY A 50 -2.84 -9.23 -18.66
C GLY A 50 -4.22 -8.61 -18.40
N LYS A 51 -4.51 -7.56 -19.14
CA LYS A 51 -5.72 -6.75 -18.99
C LYS A 51 -7.01 -7.55 -18.99
N ASP A 52 -7.10 -8.60 -19.82
CA ASP A 52 -8.33 -9.36 -20.02
C ASP A 52 -8.44 -10.57 -19.08
N ASP A 53 -7.39 -10.85 -18.28
CA ASP A 53 -7.28 -12.07 -17.45
C ASP A 53 -7.52 -11.77 -15.95
N LEU A 54 -8.24 -10.69 -15.61
CA LEU A 54 -8.45 -10.27 -14.22
C LEU A 54 -9.20 -11.33 -13.41
N ALA A 55 -10.21 -11.98 -13.98
CA ALA A 55 -10.98 -13.02 -13.31
C ALA A 55 -10.09 -14.23 -12.97
N ASP A 56 -9.24 -14.64 -13.91
CA ASP A 56 -8.29 -15.76 -13.70
C ASP A 56 -7.28 -15.43 -12.60
N ALA A 57 -6.77 -14.19 -12.60
CA ALA A 57 -5.85 -13.72 -11.56
C ALA A 57 -6.47 -13.72 -10.15
N LEU A 58 -7.78 -13.54 -10.04
CA LEU A 58 -8.50 -13.45 -8.76
C LEU A 58 -9.04 -14.79 -8.27
N THR A 59 -9.18 -15.77 -9.17
CA THR A 59 -9.77 -17.05 -8.82
C THR A 59 -8.95 -17.76 -7.75
N GLY A 60 -9.57 -18.10 -6.63
CA GLY A 60 -8.93 -18.82 -5.51
C GLY A 60 -8.05 -17.96 -4.60
N CYS A 61 -8.02 -16.64 -4.79
CA CYS A 61 -7.22 -15.76 -3.93
C CYS A 61 -7.74 -15.71 -2.49
N ASP A 62 -6.85 -15.89 -1.52
CA ASP A 62 -7.09 -15.65 -0.10
C ASP A 62 -6.84 -14.20 0.30
N ILE A 63 -5.91 -13.53 -0.39
CA ILE A 63 -5.51 -12.14 -0.15
C ILE A 63 -5.38 -11.41 -1.48
N VAL A 64 -5.95 -10.22 -1.56
CA VAL A 64 -5.82 -9.33 -2.72
C VAL A 64 -5.22 -8.00 -2.26
N LEU A 65 -4.08 -7.62 -2.84
CA LEU A 65 -3.45 -6.32 -2.61
C LEU A 65 -3.64 -5.42 -3.84
N ILE A 66 -4.09 -4.20 -3.61
CA ILE A 66 -4.43 -3.25 -4.68
C ILE A 66 -3.51 -2.01 -4.61
N PRO A 67 -2.29 -2.07 -5.20
CA PRO A 67 -1.42 -0.91 -5.37
C PRO A 67 -1.69 -0.18 -6.69
N ALA A 68 -2.82 -0.47 -7.34
CA ALA A 68 -3.20 0.10 -8.62
C ALA A 68 -3.54 1.59 -8.51
N GLY A 69 -3.24 2.34 -9.56
CA GLY A 69 -3.57 3.76 -9.61
C GLY A 69 -2.56 4.53 -10.47
N VAL A 70 -2.91 5.77 -10.78
CA VAL A 70 -2.01 6.67 -11.48
C VAL A 70 -1.35 7.63 -10.49
N PRO A 71 -0.04 7.90 -10.63
CA PRO A 71 0.61 8.95 -9.85
C PRO A 71 0.14 10.33 -10.31
N ARG A 72 0.17 11.31 -9.40
CA ARG A 72 -0.13 12.69 -9.75
C ARG A 72 0.88 13.20 -10.80
N LYS A 73 0.38 13.69 -11.92
CA LYS A 73 1.19 14.31 -12.97
C LYS A 73 1.16 15.83 -12.81
N PRO A 74 2.19 16.56 -13.29
CA PRO A 74 2.13 18.02 -13.38
C PRO A 74 0.87 18.44 -14.15
N GLY A 75 0.14 19.43 -13.60
CA GLY A 75 -1.10 19.95 -14.19
C GLY A 75 -2.38 19.19 -13.82
N MET A 76 -2.30 18.03 -13.18
CA MET A 76 -3.48 17.37 -12.61
C MET A 76 -3.87 18.00 -11.27
N ASP A 77 -5.14 18.32 -11.12
CA ASP A 77 -5.66 18.68 -9.80
C ASP A 77 -5.94 17.42 -8.94
N ARG A 78 -6.31 17.65 -7.68
CA ARG A 78 -6.58 16.54 -6.74
C ARG A 78 -7.88 15.81 -7.07
N SER A 79 -8.85 16.50 -7.66
CA SER A 79 -10.14 15.91 -8.02
C SER A 79 -10.00 15.02 -9.25
N ASP A 80 -9.19 15.40 -10.23
CA ASP A 80 -8.90 14.55 -11.40
C ASP A 80 -8.24 13.23 -10.99
N LEU A 81 -7.19 13.32 -10.15
CA LEU A 81 -6.51 12.14 -9.62
C LEU A 81 -7.45 11.25 -8.83
N PHE A 82 -8.27 11.86 -7.98
CA PHE A 82 -9.27 11.13 -7.19
C PHE A 82 -10.25 10.37 -8.09
N ASN A 83 -10.84 11.03 -9.08
CA ASN A 83 -11.83 10.41 -9.97
C ASN A 83 -11.25 9.22 -10.73
N ILE A 84 -10.02 9.33 -11.23
CA ILE A 84 -9.35 8.23 -11.92
C ILE A 84 -9.13 7.05 -10.98
N ASN A 85 -8.51 7.28 -9.83
CA ASN A 85 -8.18 6.21 -8.88
C ASN A 85 -9.45 5.59 -8.24
N ALA A 86 -10.48 6.38 -7.99
CA ALA A 86 -11.78 5.90 -7.53
C ALA A 86 -12.42 4.92 -8.53
N GLY A 87 -12.39 5.24 -9.83
CA GLY A 87 -12.86 4.36 -10.88
C GLY A 87 -12.07 3.06 -10.98
N ILE A 88 -10.73 3.13 -10.89
CA ILE A 88 -9.87 1.96 -10.89
C ILE A 88 -10.19 1.03 -9.71
N VAL A 89 -10.23 1.58 -8.50
CA VAL A 89 -10.52 0.79 -7.29
C VAL A 89 -11.92 0.19 -7.35
N LYS A 90 -12.94 0.97 -7.76
CA LYS A 90 -14.28 0.46 -7.93
C LYS A 90 -14.31 -0.79 -8.82
N ASN A 91 -13.74 -0.72 -10.02
CA ASN A 91 -13.74 -1.82 -10.98
C ASN A 91 -13.01 -3.06 -10.46
N LEU A 92 -11.86 -2.86 -9.79
CA LEU A 92 -11.10 -3.97 -9.21
C LEU A 92 -11.88 -4.63 -8.05
N ILE A 93 -12.52 -3.86 -7.19
CA ILE A 93 -13.32 -4.39 -6.07
C ILE A 93 -14.58 -5.10 -6.58
N GLU A 94 -15.22 -4.62 -7.65
CA GLU A 94 -16.32 -5.35 -8.30
C GLU A 94 -15.85 -6.72 -8.77
N ALA A 95 -14.68 -6.81 -9.42
CA ALA A 95 -14.11 -8.07 -9.84
C ALA A 95 -13.73 -8.99 -8.66
N VAL A 96 -13.18 -8.44 -7.57
CA VAL A 96 -12.91 -9.20 -6.34
C VAL A 96 -14.20 -9.77 -5.76
N ALA A 97 -15.26 -8.97 -5.67
CA ALA A 97 -16.56 -9.40 -5.16
C ALA A 97 -17.16 -10.56 -5.98
N ASP A 98 -16.92 -10.55 -7.28
CA ASP A 98 -17.46 -11.56 -8.20
C ASP A 98 -16.61 -12.86 -8.25
N ASN A 99 -15.28 -12.79 -8.05
CA ASN A 99 -14.37 -13.93 -8.25
C ASN A 99 -13.76 -14.50 -6.97
N CYS A 100 -13.53 -13.69 -5.93
CA CYS A 100 -12.96 -14.12 -4.64
C CYS A 100 -13.57 -13.37 -3.44
N PRO A 101 -14.90 -13.46 -3.21
CA PRO A 101 -15.62 -12.66 -2.22
C PRO A 101 -15.18 -12.92 -0.77
N GLN A 102 -14.43 -14.00 -0.53
CA GLN A 102 -13.93 -14.35 0.80
C GLN A 102 -12.50 -13.89 1.07
N ALA A 103 -11.82 -13.30 0.08
CA ALA A 103 -10.46 -12.81 0.22
C ALA A 103 -10.36 -11.65 1.22
N CYS A 104 -9.22 -11.56 1.91
CA CYS A 104 -8.82 -10.34 2.60
C CYS A 104 -8.30 -9.32 1.59
N ILE A 105 -8.77 -8.08 1.68
CA ILE A 105 -8.47 -7.02 0.70
C ILE A 105 -7.64 -5.94 1.36
N GLY A 106 -6.43 -5.69 0.86
CA GLY A 106 -5.57 -4.58 1.24
C GLY A 106 -5.54 -3.51 0.15
N VAL A 107 -6.18 -2.38 0.39
CA VAL A 107 -6.17 -1.23 -0.52
C VAL A 107 -4.96 -0.35 -0.20
N ILE A 108 -4.07 -0.19 -1.19
CA ILE A 108 -2.86 0.65 -1.10
C ILE A 108 -3.05 1.93 -1.93
N THR A 109 -3.98 1.91 -2.88
CA THR A 109 -4.28 3.02 -3.80
C THR A 109 -4.66 4.30 -3.07
N ASN A 110 -3.93 5.39 -3.35
CA ASN A 110 -4.22 6.70 -2.78
C ASN A 110 -5.29 7.48 -3.58
N PRO A 111 -6.08 8.33 -2.89
CA PRO A 111 -6.11 8.60 -1.44
C PRO A 111 -6.77 7.46 -0.65
N VAL A 112 -5.99 6.70 0.13
CA VAL A 112 -6.41 5.42 0.72
C VAL A 112 -7.63 5.55 1.65
N ASN A 113 -7.75 6.62 2.43
CA ASN A 113 -8.91 6.82 3.31
C ASN A 113 -10.23 6.82 2.53
N THR A 114 -10.21 7.37 1.30
CA THR A 114 -11.41 7.46 0.45
C THR A 114 -11.58 6.21 -0.41
N THR A 115 -10.50 5.65 -0.94
CA THR A 115 -10.58 4.44 -1.78
C THR A 115 -11.04 3.21 -0.99
N VAL A 116 -10.66 3.10 0.28
CA VAL A 116 -11.21 2.07 1.20
C VAL A 116 -12.71 2.27 1.43
N ALA A 117 -13.18 3.50 1.60
CA ALA A 117 -14.60 3.76 1.74
C ALA A 117 -15.38 3.39 0.47
N ILE A 118 -14.82 3.69 -0.71
CA ILE A 118 -15.40 3.26 -2.00
C ILE A 118 -15.45 1.73 -2.08
N ALA A 119 -14.36 1.06 -1.71
CA ALA A 119 -14.31 -0.41 -1.68
C ALA A 119 -15.40 -0.99 -0.77
N ALA A 120 -15.58 -0.42 0.43
CA ALA A 120 -16.63 -0.85 1.36
C ALA A 120 -18.04 -0.70 0.75
N GLU A 121 -18.33 0.42 0.10
CA GLU A 121 -19.66 0.63 -0.52
C GLU A 121 -19.90 -0.30 -1.72
N VAL A 122 -18.88 -0.58 -2.53
CA VAL A 122 -18.98 -1.56 -3.62
C VAL A 122 -19.25 -2.96 -3.07
N LEU A 123 -18.50 -3.41 -2.06
CA LEU A 123 -18.71 -4.72 -1.44
C LEU A 123 -20.09 -4.83 -0.76
N LYS A 124 -20.58 -3.76 -0.13
CA LYS A 124 -21.94 -3.71 0.43
C LYS A 124 -23.00 -3.84 -0.67
N ALA A 125 -22.83 -3.12 -1.77
CA ALA A 125 -23.75 -3.21 -2.91
C ALA A 125 -23.80 -4.61 -3.54
N LYS A 126 -22.68 -5.33 -3.50
CA LYS A 126 -22.56 -6.74 -3.94
C LYS A 126 -23.00 -7.75 -2.87
N GLY A 127 -23.29 -7.32 -1.64
CA GLY A 127 -23.74 -8.19 -0.53
C GLY A 127 -22.65 -9.07 0.09
N VAL A 128 -21.37 -8.72 -0.12
CA VAL A 128 -20.21 -9.51 0.34
C VAL A 128 -19.27 -8.73 1.29
N TYR A 129 -19.71 -7.58 1.82
CA TYR A 129 -18.90 -6.77 2.71
C TYR A 129 -18.67 -7.44 4.07
N ASP A 130 -17.41 -7.65 4.43
CA ASP A 130 -16.96 -8.00 5.78
C ASP A 130 -15.93 -6.97 6.27
N LYS A 131 -16.25 -6.29 7.38
CA LYS A 131 -15.36 -5.29 7.97
C LYS A 131 -14.01 -5.85 8.43
N ASN A 132 -13.93 -7.16 8.68
CA ASN A 132 -12.71 -7.83 9.13
C ASN A 132 -11.82 -8.28 7.95
N LYS A 133 -12.28 -8.08 6.71
CA LYS A 133 -11.57 -8.49 5.49
C LYS A 133 -11.21 -7.33 4.56
N LEU A 134 -11.52 -6.09 4.93
CA LEU A 134 -11.17 -4.90 4.14
C LEU A 134 -10.27 -3.97 4.95
N PHE A 135 -9.10 -3.67 4.41
CA PHE A 135 -8.06 -2.89 5.06
C PHE A 135 -7.54 -1.78 4.14
N GLY A 136 -7.33 -0.58 4.69
CA GLY A 136 -6.47 0.44 4.08
C GLY A 136 -5.04 0.25 4.58
N VAL A 137 -4.09 0.11 3.67
CA VAL A 137 -2.68 -0.11 4.05
C VAL A 137 -2.00 1.23 4.29
N THR A 138 -1.74 1.53 5.57
CA THR A 138 -1.11 2.78 6.05
C THR A 138 0.12 2.52 6.91
N THR A 139 0.61 1.29 6.96
CA THR A 139 1.76 0.87 7.78
C THR A 139 3.03 1.67 7.47
N LEU A 140 3.12 2.28 6.28
CA LEU A 140 4.24 3.16 5.91
C LEU A 140 4.41 4.34 6.88
N ASP A 141 3.33 4.87 7.44
CA ASP A 141 3.40 5.96 8.43
C ASP A 141 4.02 5.47 9.75
N VAL A 142 3.76 4.22 10.11
CA VAL A 142 4.36 3.57 11.31
C VAL A 142 5.86 3.35 11.11
N ILE A 143 6.26 2.68 10.04
CA ILE A 143 7.68 2.38 9.79
C ILE A 143 8.54 3.62 9.62
N ARG A 144 8.00 4.69 9.04
CA ARG A 144 8.65 6.00 8.96
C ARG A 144 8.82 6.61 10.33
N SER A 145 7.78 6.59 11.16
CA SER A 145 7.80 7.11 12.52
C SER A 145 8.86 6.37 13.36
N GLU A 146 8.86 5.05 13.34
CA GLU A 146 9.84 4.22 14.04
C GLU A 146 11.27 4.51 13.59
N THR A 147 11.48 4.60 12.27
CA THR A 147 12.79 4.90 11.69
C THR A 147 13.29 6.30 12.09
N PHE A 148 12.43 7.32 12.04
CA PHE A 148 12.82 8.68 12.37
C PHE A 148 13.10 8.86 13.87
N ILE A 149 12.33 8.20 14.72
CA ILE A 149 12.55 8.17 16.17
C ILE A 149 13.86 7.45 16.49
N ALA A 150 14.09 6.26 15.92
CA ALA A 150 15.30 5.50 16.13
C ALA A 150 16.56 6.30 15.74
N ASN A 151 16.52 6.96 14.57
CA ASN A 151 17.62 7.81 14.11
C ASN A 151 17.86 9.01 15.03
N LEU A 152 16.80 9.67 15.50
CA LEU A 152 16.93 10.82 16.39
C LEU A 152 17.52 10.44 17.77
N LYS A 153 17.15 9.27 18.28
CA LYS A 153 17.51 8.82 19.62
C LYS A 153 18.71 7.86 19.65
N GLY A 154 19.29 7.53 18.49
CA GLY A 154 20.40 6.57 18.39
C GLY A 154 20.03 5.14 18.81
N LEU A 155 18.78 4.75 18.56
CA LEU A 155 18.23 3.43 18.89
C LEU A 155 18.21 2.51 17.65
N LYS A 156 18.03 1.21 17.87
CA LYS A 156 17.74 0.28 16.78
C LYS A 156 16.27 0.40 16.40
N THR A 157 15.97 0.45 15.11
CA THR A 157 14.59 0.55 14.61
C THR A 157 13.70 -0.59 15.12
N THR A 158 14.27 -1.79 15.29
CA THR A 158 13.56 -2.97 15.82
C THR A 158 13.17 -2.86 17.30
N GLU A 159 13.69 -1.86 18.01
CA GLU A 159 13.43 -1.62 19.43
C GLU A 159 12.43 -0.45 19.63
N VAL A 160 12.02 0.22 18.54
CA VAL A 160 11.11 1.36 18.58
C VAL A 160 9.75 0.94 18.05
N HIS A 161 8.72 1.10 18.88
CA HIS A 161 7.34 0.87 18.48
C HIS A 161 6.51 2.10 18.82
N VAL A 162 5.81 2.64 17.83
CA VAL A 162 4.96 3.82 17.98
C VAL A 162 3.64 3.64 17.26
N PRO A 163 2.50 3.72 17.95
CA PRO A 163 1.21 3.76 17.28
C PRO A 163 1.05 5.05 16.47
N VAL A 164 0.53 4.93 15.27
CA VAL A 164 0.14 6.07 14.43
C VAL A 164 -1.35 5.99 14.16
N ILE A 165 -2.08 7.03 14.48
CA ILE A 165 -3.54 7.08 14.32
C ILE A 165 -3.96 8.24 13.41
N GLY A 166 -5.27 8.35 13.20
CA GLY A 166 -5.88 9.34 12.31
C GLY A 166 -5.96 8.87 10.86
N GLY A 167 -5.86 9.80 9.91
CA GLY A 167 -5.92 9.49 8.47
C GLY A 167 -4.55 9.50 7.82
N HIS A 168 -4.44 8.91 6.63
CA HIS A 168 -3.21 8.90 5.83
C HIS A 168 -3.13 10.14 4.91
N SER A 169 -3.14 11.33 5.50
CA SER A 169 -3.08 12.60 4.74
C SER A 169 -2.61 13.76 5.60
N GLY A 170 -1.40 14.28 5.35
CA GLY A 170 -0.87 15.51 5.97
C GLY A 170 -1.07 15.55 7.49
N THR A 171 -1.71 16.60 7.98
CA THR A 171 -1.91 16.82 9.43
C THR A 171 -2.80 15.80 10.13
N THR A 172 -3.45 14.90 9.40
CA THR A 172 -4.25 13.84 10.00
C THR A 172 -3.42 12.63 10.45
N ILE A 173 -2.18 12.52 10.00
CA ILE A 173 -1.22 11.51 10.49
C ILE A 173 -0.76 11.95 11.89
N LEU A 174 -1.08 11.15 12.90
CA LEU A 174 -0.76 11.46 14.28
C LEU A 174 0.05 10.33 14.95
N PRO A 175 1.39 10.46 15.02
CA PRO A 175 2.21 9.54 15.78
C PRO A 175 2.02 9.78 17.28
N LEU A 176 1.76 8.74 18.04
CA LEU A 176 1.57 8.83 19.49
C LEU A 176 2.92 8.73 20.21
N LEU A 177 3.76 9.76 20.08
CA LEU A 177 5.12 9.79 20.62
C LEU A 177 5.17 9.56 22.14
N SER A 178 4.12 9.96 22.88
CA SER A 178 3.99 9.69 24.31
C SER A 178 3.85 8.21 24.68
N GLN A 179 3.61 7.34 23.71
CA GLN A 179 3.45 5.89 23.89
C GLN A 179 4.70 5.10 23.45
N VAL A 180 5.79 5.78 23.14
CA VAL A 180 7.07 5.09 22.83
C VAL A 180 7.75 4.69 24.13
N ASP A 181 7.86 3.40 24.35
CA ASP A 181 8.42 2.86 25.60
C ASP A 181 9.88 3.26 25.80
N GLY A 182 10.18 3.74 27.01
CA GLY A 182 11.56 4.07 27.43
C GLY A 182 12.18 5.30 26.74
N VAL A 183 11.38 6.07 25.96
CA VAL A 183 11.85 7.25 25.24
C VAL A 183 11.12 8.49 25.69
N SER A 184 11.85 9.54 26.01
CA SER A 184 11.29 10.87 26.28
C SER A 184 11.63 11.85 25.16
N PHE A 185 10.74 12.79 24.91
CA PHE A 185 10.88 13.79 23.86
C PHE A 185 10.71 15.19 24.45
N THR A 186 11.49 16.14 23.95
CA THR A 186 11.23 17.56 24.20
C THR A 186 10.08 18.06 23.31
N ASP A 187 9.48 19.20 23.64
CA ASP A 187 8.41 19.80 22.82
C ASP A 187 8.88 20.10 21.39
N GLU A 188 10.14 20.50 21.24
CA GLU A 188 10.76 20.75 19.93
C GLU A 188 10.92 19.46 19.11
N GLU A 189 11.34 18.37 19.76
CA GLU A 189 11.43 17.05 19.10
C GLU A 189 10.05 16.55 18.67
N ILE A 190 9.03 16.70 19.54
CA ILE A 190 7.65 16.32 19.20
C ILE A 190 7.17 17.09 17.97
N ALA A 191 7.35 18.39 17.96
CA ALA A 191 6.92 19.24 16.85
C ALA A 191 7.64 18.90 15.54
N SER A 192 8.97 18.74 15.59
CA SER A 192 9.78 18.46 14.39
C SER A 192 9.53 17.05 13.85
N LEU A 193 9.49 16.02 14.71
CA LEU A 193 9.17 14.65 14.30
C LEU A 193 7.78 14.54 13.69
N THR A 194 6.77 15.10 14.36
CA THR A 194 5.39 15.06 13.87
C THR A 194 5.31 15.71 12.48
N THR A 195 5.89 16.88 12.30
CA THR A 195 5.92 17.58 11.02
C THR A 195 6.64 16.76 9.95
N ARG A 196 7.78 16.15 10.25
CA ARG A 196 8.53 15.33 9.31
C ARG A 196 7.76 14.06 8.91
N ILE A 197 7.14 13.37 9.87
CA ILE A 197 6.34 12.18 9.61
C ILE A 197 5.16 12.51 8.69
N GLN A 198 4.45 13.61 8.96
CA GLN A 198 3.34 14.09 8.13
C GLN A 198 3.75 14.44 6.70
N ASN A 199 4.98 14.88 6.48
CA ASN A 199 5.50 15.29 5.19
C ASN A 199 6.47 14.27 4.55
N ALA A 200 6.64 13.10 5.13
CA ALA A 200 7.61 12.12 4.66
C ALA A 200 7.37 11.65 3.21
N GLY A 201 6.12 11.62 2.76
CA GLY A 201 5.80 11.37 1.35
C GLY A 201 6.29 12.48 0.42
N THR A 202 6.18 13.73 0.84
CA THR A 202 6.69 14.90 0.10
C THR A 202 8.22 14.89 0.05
N GLU A 203 8.89 14.57 1.18
CA GLU A 203 10.35 14.41 1.26
C GLU A 203 10.88 13.44 0.17
N VAL A 204 10.18 12.30 -0.04
CA VAL A 204 10.57 11.34 -1.09
C VAL A 204 10.34 11.91 -2.50
N VAL A 205 9.23 12.59 -2.75
CA VAL A 205 8.93 13.18 -4.07
C VAL A 205 9.96 14.27 -4.42
N GLU A 206 10.31 15.10 -3.46
CA GLU A 206 11.32 16.17 -3.63
C GLU A 206 12.70 15.57 -3.88
N ALA A 207 13.10 14.56 -3.09
CA ALA A 207 14.39 13.88 -3.27
C ALA A 207 14.49 13.16 -4.62
N LYS A 208 13.36 12.75 -5.22
CA LYS A 208 13.27 12.19 -6.58
C LYS A 208 13.10 13.27 -7.66
N ALA A 209 13.29 14.55 -7.35
CA ALA A 209 13.08 15.68 -8.26
C ALA A 209 11.71 15.65 -8.97
N GLY A 210 10.67 15.24 -8.26
CA GLY A 210 9.31 15.08 -8.80
C GLY A 210 9.10 13.86 -9.69
N GLY A 211 10.10 12.99 -9.85
CA GLY A 211 10.05 11.82 -10.73
C GLY A 211 9.27 10.61 -10.19
N GLY A 212 8.61 10.74 -9.04
CA GLY A 212 7.77 9.68 -8.48
C GLY A 212 7.60 9.75 -6.97
N SER A 213 6.75 8.89 -6.44
CA SER A 213 6.48 8.71 -5.01
C SER A 213 7.33 7.60 -4.40
N ALA A 214 7.10 7.28 -3.11
CA ALA A 214 7.68 6.11 -2.47
C ALA A 214 7.19 4.83 -3.17
N THR A 215 8.12 3.94 -3.48
CA THR A 215 7.83 2.66 -4.17
C THR A 215 8.61 1.48 -3.60
N LEU A 216 9.56 1.72 -2.70
CA LEU A 216 10.49 0.71 -2.18
C LEU A 216 10.33 0.46 -0.67
N SER A 217 9.58 1.32 0.00
CA SER A 217 9.30 1.24 1.44
C SER A 217 7.85 0.94 1.71
#